data_20a52b1466021fcef5fcea1083d55b19
#
_entry.id   20a52b1466021fcef5fcea1083d55b19
#
_cell.length_a   1.000
_cell.length_b   1.000
_cell.length_c   1.000
_cell.angle_alpha   90.00
_cell.angle_beta   90.00
_cell.angle_gamma   90.00
#
_symmetry.space_group_name_H-M   'P 1'
#
loop_
_entity.id
_entity.type
_entity.pdbx_description
1 polymer ?
#
loop_
_entity_poly.entity_id
_entity_poly.type
_entity_poly.pdbx_seq_one_letter_code
_entity_poly.pdbx_strand_id
1 'polypeptide(L)'
;MPIQWMTSPLSPWQTGSGPFADVVVDSRIRLARNLKAYVFPSRASDEELVAVCQAGKSRLPALNMLGRGDYTYISLSDIPAAEQEALAARHIASAALIAKPQHRALLVREDGAASILLNEADHFCIQTAAPGFQLDRVWEDASQIDDTLESHLNIAFHDEFGYLTSSPFLTGTGLIVGVTLHVPALVVMKRLNRIIQGITKFGFTICGVYGDRSEPIGHVFQITNQVTLGITEQDVLEQLDKIVRQVVQEERNCRRLLRQHHEDALKDTFRRAEGLLRYAYLMKEEEALGLASDLRFAVSEGEAPYDLQVYDAITTVSTSAFLQLCQGQAGTETEINKQRAAKIQQVLMEHARSECARM
;
A
#
# COMPACT_ATOMS: atom_id res chain seq x y z
N MET A 1 -3.99 4.41 -21.97
CA MET A 1 -3.94 4.31 -20.49
C MET A 1 -4.33 5.64 -19.89
N PRO A 2 -5.29 5.68 -18.96
CA PRO A 2 -5.69 6.92 -18.31
C PRO A 2 -4.65 7.49 -17.34
N ILE A 3 -3.68 6.68 -16.90
CA ILE A 3 -2.65 7.06 -15.92
C ILE A 3 -1.26 6.85 -16.54
N GLN A 4 -0.50 7.93 -16.70
CA GLN A 4 0.80 7.91 -17.40
C GLN A 4 1.89 7.06 -16.72
N TRP A 5 1.92 7.03 -15.38
CA TRP A 5 2.97 6.31 -14.63
C TRP A 5 2.67 4.82 -14.40
N MET A 6 1.58 4.27 -14.92
CA MET A 6 1.24 2.85 -14.75
C MET A 6 2.31 1.89 -15.27
N THR A 7 3.08 2.28 -16.29
CA THR A 7 4.20 1.50 -16.83
C THR A 7 5.55 1.85 -16.18
N SER A 8 5.59 2.82 -15.26
CA SER A 8 6.79 3.12 -14.46
C SER A 8 6.91 2.13 -13.30
N PRO A 9 8.12 1.75 -12.84
CA PRO A 9 8.31 0.95 -11.63
C PRO A 9 7.73 1.58 -10.37
N LEU A 10 7.67 2.92 -10.31
CA LEU A 10 7.22 3.69 -9.16
C LEU A 10 6.03 4.59 -9.50
N SER A 11 5.09 4.73 -8.57
CA SER A 11 4.14 5.84 -8.55
C SER A 11 4.84 7.11 -8.05
N PRO A 12 4.41 8.31 -8.46
CA PRO A 12 5.10 9.56 -8.08
C PRO A 12 5.23 9.79 -6.57
N TRP A 13 4.29 9.29 -5.76
CA TRP A 13 4.34 9.42 -4.30
C TRP A 13 5.35 8.49 -3.61
N GLN A 14 5.79 7.40 -4.27
CA GLN A 14 6.72 6.41 -3.71
C GLN A 14 8.17 6.94 -3.76
N THR A 15 8.49 7.87 -2.89
CA THR A 15 9.80 8.53 -2.88
C THR A 15 10.86 7.83 -2.05
N GLY A 16 10.53 6.74 -1.36
CA GLY A 16 11.45 6.03 -0.46
C GLY A 16 11.97 6.89 0.70
N SER A 17 11.35 8.04 0.94
CA SER A 17 11.75 9.03 1.94
C SER A 17 10.66 9.21 3.00
N GLY A 18 10.92 10.05 4.00
CA GLY A 18 9.99 10.36 5.07
C GLY A 18 10.48 9.92 6.44
N PRO A 19 9.77 10.29 7.52
CA PRO A 19 10.15 9.91 8.86
C PRO A 19 10.21 8.39 9.02
N PHE A 20 11.25 7.89 9.69
CA PHE A 20 11.49 6.46 9.95
C PHE A 20 11.54 5.57 8.69
N ALA A 21 11.89 6.11 7.52
CA ALA A 21 11.90 5.37 6.25
C ALA A 21 12.83 4.13 6.27
N ASP A 22 13.77 4.05 7.19
CA ASP A 22 14.59 2.86 7.44
C ASP A 22 13.75 1.64 7.89
N VAL A 23 12.66 1.88 8.61
CA VAL A 23 11.75 0.84 9.13
C VAL A 23 10.37 0.94 8.53
N VAL A 24 9.82 2.15 8.37
CA VAL A 24 8.46 2.37 7.85
C VAL A 24 8.51 2.51 6.33
N VAL A 25 7.73 1.70 5.63
CA VAL A 25 7.60 1.78 4.16
C VAL A 25 6.61 2.86 3.78
N ASP A 26 5.39 2.77 4.30
CA ASP A 26 4.32 3.73 4.04
C ASP A 26 3.33 3.84 5.20
N SER A 27 2.56 4.94 5.17
CA SER A 27 1.37 5.18 5.99
C SER A 27 0.16 5.30 5.07
N ARG A 28 -0.97 4.69 5.44
CA ARG A 28 -2.19 4.63 4.62
C ARG A 28 -3.44 4.84 5.45
N ILE A 29 -4.46 5.44 4.81
CA ILE A 29 -5.82 5.54 5.35
C ILE A 29 -6.81 5.04 4.32
N ARG A 30 -7.86 4.40 4.83
CA ARG A 30 -9.10 4.09 4.10
C ARG A 30 -10.28 4.59 4.92
N LEU A 31 -11.20 5.31 4.27
CA LEU A 31 -12.49 5.73 4.84
C LEU A 31 -13.61 5.14 4.02
N ALA A 32 -14.52 4.40 4.66
CA ALA A 32 -15.72 3.86 4.05
C ALA A 32 -16.90 4.80 4.24
N ARG A 33 -17.61 5.15 3.16
CA ARG A 33 -18.79 6.03 3.17
C ARG A 33 -19.89 5.48 2.27
N ASN A 34 -21.14 5.61 2.72
CA ASN A 34 -22.31 5.22 1.93
C ASN A 34 -23.27 6.39 1.77
N LEU A 35 -24.01 6.40 0.68
CA LEU A 35 -25.08 7.36 0.43
C LEU A 35 -26.37 6.88 1.09
N LYS A 36 -27.06 7.77 1.80
CA LYS A 36 -28.32 7.46 2.50
C LYS A 36 -29.46 7.07 1.55
N ALA A 37 -29.42 7.58 0.31
CA ALA A 37 -30.49 7.40 -0.67
C ALA A 37 -30.45 6.06 -1.41
N TYR A 38 -29.36 5.30 -1.34
CA TYR A 38 -29.15 4.08 -2.13
C TYR A 38 -28.90 2.85 -1.24
N VAL A 39 -29.31 1.68 -1.75
CA VAL A 39 -28.99 0.39 -1.11
C VAL A 39 -27.48 0.12 -1.26
N PHE A 40 -26.85 -0.45 -0.23
CA PHE A 40 -25.42 -0.75 -0.25
C PHE A 40 -25.02 -1.69 -1.40
N PRO A 41 -23.81 -1.59 -1.96
CA PRO A 41 -23.41 -2.19 -3.23
C PRO A 41 -23.66 -3.69 -3.36
N SER A 42 -23.63 -4.41 -2.23
CA SER A 42 -23.86 -5.87 -2.23
C SER A 42 -25.29 -6.28 -2.60
N ARG A 43 -26.28 -5.36 -2.49
CA ARG A 43 -27.71 -5.58 -2.75
C ARG A 43 -28.32 -4.54 -3.70
N ALA A 44 -27.54 -3.56 -4.13
CA ALA A 44 -27.98 -2.49 -5.01
C ALA A 44 -28.32 -3.02 -6.41
N SER A 45 -29.28 -2.38 -7.09
CA SER A 45 -29.55 -2.62 -8.51
C SER A 45 -28.46 -1.97 -9.38
N ASP A 46 -28.37 -2.40 -10.65
CA ASP A 46 -27.41 -1.83 -11.59
C ASP A 46 -27.65 -0.32 -11.81
N GLU A 47 -28.90 0.13 -11.78
CA GLU A 47 -29.28 1.54 -11.90
C GLU A 47 -28.76 2.35 -10.70
N GLU A 48 -28.86 1.80 -9.47
CA GLU A 48 -28.34 2.42 -8.26
C GLU A 48 -26.80 2.50 -8.29
N LEU A 49 -26.13 1.42 -8.70
CA LEU A 49 -24.67 1.41 -8.84
C LEU A 49 -24.18 2.44 -9.87
N VAL A 50 -24.88 2.56 -11.02
CA VAL A 50 -24.61 3.61 -12.03
C VAL A 50 -24.81 5.01 -11.43
N ALA A 51 -25.90 5.22 -10.68
CA ALA A 51 -26.19 6.51 -10.06
C ALA A 51 -25.09 6.91 -9.04
N VAL A 52 -24.58 5.97 -8.26
CA VAL A 52 -23.45 6.19 -7.33
C VAL A 52 -22.17 6.56 -8.09
N CYS A 53 -21.85 5.86 -9.19
CA CYS A 53 -20.71 6.22 -10.04
C CYS A 53 -20.84 7.64 -10.63
N GLN A 54 -22.04 8.02 -11.05
CA GLN A 54 -22.30 9.38 -11.56
C GLN A 54 -22.19 10.43 -10.44
N ALA A 55 -22.69 10.14 -9.25
CA ALA A 55 -22.52 10.98 -8.08
C ALA A 55 -21.04 11.22 -7.76
N GLY A 56 -20.22 10.16 -7.73
CA GLY A 56 -18.77 10.28 -7.56
C GLY A 56 -18.10 11.09 -8.68
N LYS A 57 -18.38 10.76 -9.93
CA LYS A 57 -17.83 11.47 -11.10
C LYS A 57 -18.13 12.96 -11.08
N SER A 58 -19.32 13.34 -10.63
CA SER A 58 -19.74 14.75 -10.53
C SER A 58 -18.95 15.55 -9.50
N ARG A 59 -18.16 14.90 -8.63
CA ARG A 59 -17.31 15.58 -7.61
C ARG A 59 -15.92 15.92 -8.11
N LEU A 60 -15.51 15.46 -9.29
CA LEU A 60 -14.19 15.76 -9.86
C LEU A 60 -13.81 17.24 -9.79
N PRO A 61 -14.66 18.21 -10.20
CA PRO A 61 -14.28 19.62 -10.12
C PRO A 61 -13.96 20.06 -8.68
N ALA A 62 -14.75 19.63 -7.71
CA ALA A 62 -14.55 20.00 -6.31
C ALA A 62 -13.27 19.35 -5.73
N LEU A 63 -12.99 18.09 -6.08
CA LEU A 63 -11.76 17.40 -5.69
C LEU A 63 -10.51 18.07 -6.28
N ASN A 64 -10.56 18.48 -7.56
CA ASN A 64 -9.45 19.17 -8.22
C ASN A 64 -9.20 20.56 -7.62
N MET A 65 -10.24 21.21 -7.05
CA MET A 65 -10.09 22.50 -6.35
C MET A 65 -9.34 22.39 -5.01
N LEU A 66 -9.11 21.18 -4.47
CA LEU A 66 -8.27 20.98 -3.28
C LEU A 66 -6.79 21.36 -3.52
N GLY A 67 -6.35 21.49 -4.78
CA GLY A 67 -5.00 21.94 -5.13
C GLY A 67 -3.88 20.94 -4.78
N ARG A 68 -4.23 19.66 -4.60
CA ARG A 68 -3.29 18.57 -4.29
C ARG A 68 -2.96 17.69 -5.51
N GLY A 69 -3.47 18.04 -6.69
CA GLY A 69 -3.35 17.30 -7.94
C GLY A 69 -4.71 16.93 -8.53
N ASP A 70 -4.75 16.72 -9.84
CA ASP A 70 -5.97 16.43 -10.57
C ASP A 70 -6.40 14.97 -10.43
N TYR A 71 -7.72 14.75 -10.31
CA TYR A 71 -8.30 13.41 -10.28
C TYR A 71 -8.81 13.00 -11.67
N THR A 72 -8.55 11.77 -12.04
CA THR A 72 -9.07 11.13 -13.26
C THR A 72 -10.12 10.08 -12.88
N TYR A 73 -11.29 10.12 -13.54
CA TYR A 73 -12.30 9.08 -13.44
C TYR A 73 -11.98 7.92 -14.38
N ILE A 74 -11.99 6.70 -13.84
CA ILE A 74 -11.72 5.45 -14.58
C ILE A 74 -12.88 4.50 -14.32
N SER A 75 -13.66 4.20 -15.36
CA SER A 75 -14.64 3.09 -15.33
C SER A 75 -13.88 1.78 -15.51
N LEU A 76 -14.07 0.83 -14.61
CA LEU A 76 -13.35 -0.43 -14.67
C LEU A 76 -13.75 -1.30 -15.85
N SER A 77 -15.01 -1.23 -16.29
CA SER A 77 -15.48 -1.93 -17.49
C SER A 77 -14.82 -1.43 -18.79
N ASP A 78 -14.26 -0.21 -18.78
CA ASP A 78 -13.74 0.45 -19.99
C ASP A 78 -12.22 0.21 -20.16
N ILE A 79 -11.56 -0.44 -19.20
CA ILE A 79 -10.14 -0.74 -19.25
C ILE A 79 -9.88 -2.26 -19.31
N PRO A 80 -8.79 -2.69 -19.99
CA PRO A 80 -8.42 -4.11 -20.07
C PRO A 80 -8.16 -4.76 -18.71
N ALA A 81 -8.37 -6.05 -18.58
CA ALA A 81 -8.13 -6.81 -17.36
C ALA A 81 -6.69 -6.65 -16.83
N ALA A 82 -5.68 -6.63 -17.72
CA ALA A 82 -4.29 -6.40 -17.32
C ALA A 82 -4.07 -5.02 -16.65
N GLU A 83 -4.80 -3.98 -17.09
CA GLU A 83 -4.76 -2.67 -16.43
C GLU A 83 -5.46 -2.72 -15.06
N GLN A 84 -6.59 -3.43 -14.96
CA GLN A 84 -7.29 -3.62 -13.67
C GLN A 84 -6.39 -4.35 -12.65
N GLU A 85 -5.73 -5.43 -13.06
CA GLU A 85 -4.80 -6.19 -12.22
C GLU A 85 -3.59 -5.34 -11.79
N ALA A 86 -3.06 -4.52 -12.69
CA ALA A 86 -1.96 -3.61 -12.37
C ALA A 86 -2.38 -2.51 -11.36
N LEU A 87 -3.61 -1.99 -11.44
CA LEU A 87 -4.16 -1.07 -10.43
C LEU A 87 -4.29 -1.74 -9.06
N ALA A 88 -4.69 -3.01 -9.02
CA ALA A 88 -4.79 -3.78 -7.79
C ALA A 88 -3.40 -4.10 -7.20
N ALA A 89 -2.44 -4.52 -8.02
CA ALA A 89 -1.07 -4.78 -7.60
C ALA A 89 -0.37 -3.54 -7.00
N ARG A 90 -0.80 -2.34 -7.39
CA ARG A 90 -0.33 -1.05 -6.84
C ARG A 90 -1.17 -0.55 -5.65
N HIS A 91 -2.13 -1.32 -5.19
CA HIS A 91 -3.06 -0.94 -4.12
C HIS A 91 -3.90 0.32 -4.40
N ILE A 92 -4.10 0.69 -5.68
CA ILE A 92 -4.98 1.78 -6.11
C ILE A 92 -6.42 1.28 -6.21
N ALA A 93 -6.60 0.06 -6.70
CA ALA A 93 -7.84 -0.70 -6.63
C ALA A 93 -7.69 -1.85 -5.62
N SER A 94 -8.81 -2.43 -5.21
CA SER A 94 -8.81 -3.68 -4.46
C SER A 94 -9.10 -4.88 -5.37
N ALA A 95 -8.66 -6.07 -4.96
CA ALA A 95 -9.01 -7.31 -5.65
C ALA A 95 -10.53 -7.53 -5.71
N ALA A 96 -11.26 -7.11 -4.66
CA ALA A 96 -12.72 -7.19 -4.62
C ALA A 96 -13.38 -6.27 -5.65
N LEU A 97 -12.82 -5.10 -5.89
CA LEU A 97 -13.34 -4.15 -6.86
C LEU A 97 -13.15 -4.66 -8.30
N ILE A 98 -11.97 -5.16 -8.64
CA ILE A 98 -11.67 -5.65 -10.00
C ILE A 98 -12.32 -7.01 -10.31
N ALA A 99 -12.69 -7.80 -9.31
CA ALA A 99 -13.39 -9.09 -9.51
C ALA A 99 -14.78 -8.93 -10.14
N LYS A 100 -15.39 -7.74 -10.02
CA LYS A 100 -16.70 -7.41 -10.60
C LYS A 100 -16.64 -6.01 -11.20
N PRO A 101 -16.04 -5.80 -12.38
CA PRO A 101 -15.74 -4.46 -12.91
C PRO A 101 -16.98 -3.67 -13.39
N GLN A 102 -18.14 -4.33 -13.59
CA GLN A 102 -19.38 -3.69 -14.07
C GLN A 102 -19.91 -2.70 -13.03
N HIS A 103 -20.26 -1.49 -13.47
CA HIS A 103 -20.81 -0.42 -12.63
C HIS A 103 -19.90 -0.05 -11.45
N ARG A 104 -18.58 -0.21 -11.63
CA ARG A 104 -17.53 0.17 -10.68
C ARG A 104 -16.52 1.09 -11.33
N ALA A 105 -16.02 2.01 -10.55
CA ALA A 105 -15.08 3.00 -11.04
C ALA A 105 -14.08 3.43 -9.96
N LEU A 106 -13.10 4.19 -10.39
CA LEU A 106 -12.08 4.84 -9.56
C LEU A 106 -12.01 6.32 -9.88
N LEU A 107 -11.77 7.13 -8.85
CA LEU A 107 -11.19 8.46 -9.01
C LEU A 107 -9.75 8.37 -8.52
N VAL A 108 -8.78 8.59 -9.38
CA VAL A 108 -7.35 8.45 -9.04
C VAL A 108 -6.67 9.79 -9.21
N ARG A 109 -5.98 10.24 -8.18
CA ARG A 109 -5.17 11.46 -8.24
C ARG A 109 -3.92 11.21 -9.08
N GLU A 110 -3.46 12.22 -9.80
CA GLU A 110 -2.34 12.12 -10.75
C GLU A 110 -1.03 11.60 -10.16
N ASP A 111 -0.78 11.82 -8.85
CA ASP A 111 0.38 11.31 -8.13
C ASP A 111 0.23 9.85 -7.66
N GLY A 112 -0.98 9.30 -7.71
CA GLY A 112 -1.32 7.97 -7.21
C GLY A 112 -1.36 7.85 -5.69
N ALA A 113 -1.16 8.94 -4.94
CA ALA A 113 -1.21 8.94 -3.47
C ALA A 113 -2.63 8.91 -2.92
N ALA A 114 -3.63 9.32 -3.71
CA ALA A 114 -5.03 9.26 -3.32
C ALA A 114 -5.88 8.61 -4.41
N SER A 115 -6.84 7.80 -3.97
CA SER A 115 -7.88 7.21 -4.84
C SER A 115 -9.20 7.07 -4.09
N ILE A 116 -10.31 7.11 -4.83
CA ILE A 116 -11.65 6.84 -4.32
C ILE A 116 -12.23 5.68 -5.14
N LEU A 117 -12.47 4.56 -4.47
CA LEU A 117 -13.09 3.40 -5.08
C LEU A 117 -14.61 3.57 -5.01
N LEU A 118 -15.28 3.36 -6.13
CA LEU A 118 -16.73 3.49 -6.25
C LEU A 118 -17.37 2.11 -6.38
N ASN A 119 -18.33 1.82 -5.50
CA ASN A 119 -19.08 0.55 -5.45
C ASN A 119 -18.20 -0.69 -5.17
N GLU A 120 -17.26 -0.57 -4.23
CA GLU A 120 -16.54 -1.75 -3.72
C GLU A 120 -17.46 -2.54 -2.76
N ALA A 121 -17.12 -2.62 -1.48
CA ALA A 121 -18.01 -3.08 -0.42
C ALA A 121 -19.01 -1.98 -0.01
N ASP A 122 -18.53 -0.75 0.00
CA ASP A 122 -19.28 0.48 0.27
C ASP A 122 -19.30 1.35 -0.99
N HIS A 123 -20.20 2.37 -1.02
CA HIS A 123 -20.33 3.24 -2.18
C HIS A 123 -19.06 4.02 -2.50
N PHE A 124 -18.39 4.53 -1.46
CA PHE A 124 -17.12 5.23 -1.54
C PHE A 124 -16.12 4.62 -0.58
N CYS A 125 -14.93 4.31 -1.07
CA CYS A 125 -13.79 3.97 -0.24
C CYS A 125 -12.66 4.93 -0.60
N ILE A 126 -12.47 5.96 0.23
CA ILE A 126 -11.38 6.93 0.09
C ILE A 126 -10.09 6.26 0.56
N GLN A 127 -9.03 6.36 -0.22
CA GLN A 127 -7.70 5.84 0.12
C GLN A 127 -6.68 6.96 -0.03
N THR A 128 -5.78 7.08 0.95
CA THR A 128 -4.62 7.97 0.89
C THR A 128 -3.37 7.25 1.36
N ALA A 129 -2.22 7.62 0.80
CA ALA A 129 -0.93 7.02 1.12
C ALA A 129 0.18 8.07 1.14
N ALA A 130 1.18 7.87 2.00
CA ALA A 130 2.41 8.65 2.02
C ALA A 130 3.60 7.76 2.37
N PRO A 131 4.82 8.05 1.86
CA PRO A 131 6.02 7.27 2.15
C PRO A 131 6.49 7.52 3.58
N GLY A 132 7.02 6.48 4.25
CA GLY A 132 7.47 6.57 5.63
C GLY A 132 6.32 6.82 6.61
N PHE A 133 6.64 7.33 7.79
CA PHE A 133 5.70 7.49 8.88
C PHE A 133 5.05 8.89 8.91
N GLN A 134 3.91 9.06 8.24
CA GLN A 134 3.24 10.35 8.04
C GLN A 134 1.72 10.24 8.28
N LEU A 135 1.29 9.79 9.48
CA LEU A 135 -0.13 9.60 9.81
C LEU A 135 -0.95 10.89 9.69
N ASP A 136 -0.43 12.01 10.20
CA ASP A 136 -1.14 13.30 10.16
C ASP A 136 -1.38 13.76 8.71
N ARG A 137 -0.38 13.57 7.84
CA ARG A 137 -0.49 13.95 6.42
C ARG A 137 -1.53 13.12 5.68
N VAL A 138 -1.51 11.78 5.86
CA VAL A 138 -2.49 10.92 5.18
C VAL A 138 -3.89 11.12 5.73
N TRP A 139 -4.02 11.46 7.02
CA TRP A 139 -5.29 11.80 7.64
C TRP A 139 -5.85 13.13 7.12
N GLU A 140 -5.03 14.19 7.10
CA GLU A 140 -5.43 15.48 6.56
C GLU A 140 -5.88 15.38 5.09
N ASP A 141 -5.16 14.59 4.28
CA ASP A 141 -5.51 14.36 2.88
C ASP A 141 -6.85 13.60 2.76
N ALA A 142 -7.04 12.52 3.53
CA ALA A 142 -8.28 11.75 3.54
C ALA A 142 -9.48 12.56 4.06
N SER A 143 -9.30 13.34 5.14
CA SER A 143 -10.34 14.17 5.73
C SER A 143 -10.81 15.27 4.77
N GLN A 144 -9.89 15.95 4.07
CA GLN A 144 -10.26 16.96 3.06
C GLN A 144 -11.05 16.36 1.88
N ILE A 145 -10.71 15.15 1.45
CA ILE A 145 -11.48 14.44 0.42
C ILE A 145 -12.87 14.09 0.97
N ASP A 146 -12.96 13.57 2.19
CA ASP A 146 -14.21 13.21 2.87
C ASP A 146 -15.13 14.41 3.04
N ASP A 147 -14.63 15.52 3.60
CA ASP A 147 -15.37 16.78 3.76
C ASP A 147 -15.90 17.31 2.40
N THR A 148 -15.10 17.16 1.34
CA THR A 148 -15.52 17.54 -0.03
C THR A 148 -16.67 16.69 -0.53
N LEU A 149 -16.67 15.39 -0.23
CA LEU A 149 -17.78 14.49 -0.58
C LEU A 149 -19.02 14.81 0.28
N GLU A 150 -18.87 14.93 1.59
CA GLU A 150 -19.97 15.18 2.53
C GLU A 150 -20.68 16.53 2.27
N SER A 151 -19.94 17.57 1.89
CA SER A 151 -20.53 18.88 1.59
C SER A 151 -21.53 18.86 0.41
N HIS A 152 -21.52 17.80 -0.40
CA HIS A 152 -22.34 17.69 -1.59
C HIS A 152 -23.17 16.40 -1.68
N LEU A 153 -22.90 15.42 -0.81
CA LEU A 153 -23.53 14.12 -0.84
C LEU A 153 -24.15 13.82 0.54
N ASN A 154 -25.36 13.27 0.55
CA ASN A 154 -26.01 12.88 1.80
C ASN A 154 -25.48 11.52 2.25
N ILE A 155 -24.50 11.53 3.15
CA ILE A 155 -23.85 10.33 3.66
C ILE A 155 -24.74 9.63 4.71
N ALA A 156 -24.71 8.30 4.71
CA ALA A 156 -25.43 7.45 5.66
C ALA A 156 -24.73 7.49 7.03
N PHE A 157 -25.26 8.31 7.92
CA PHE A 157 -24.78 8.51 9.27
C PHE A 157 -25.92 8.29 10.28
N HIS A 158 -25.62 7.74 11.45
CA HIS A 158 -26.52 7.53 12.57
C HIS A 158 -25.90 8.11 13.84
N ASP A 159 -26.67 8.88 14.60
CA ASP A 159 -26.17 9.62 15.76
C ASP A 159 -25.52 8.72 16.84
N GLU A 160 -25.99 7.48 16.98
CA GLU A 160 -25.47 6.51 17.96
C GLU A 160 -24.35 5.64 17.37
N PHE A 161 -24.46 5.27 16.09
CA PHE A 161 -23.56 4.28 15.46
C PHE A 161 -22.50 4.90 14.51
N GLY A 162 -22.54 6.20 14.28
CA GLY A 162 -21.63 6.87 13.33
C GLY A 162 -21.92 6.55 11.87
N TYR A 163 -20.89 6.50 11.04
CA TYR A 163 -21.00 6.15 9.63
C TYR A 163 -21.46 4.71 9.44
N LEU A 164 -22.51 4.52 8.63
CA LEU A 164 -23.08 3.21 8.34
C LEU A 164 -22.34 2.58 7.16
N THR A 165 -21.80 1.39 7.38
CA THR A 165 -20.99 0.67 6.39
C THR A 165 -21.53 -0.74 6.14
N SER A 166 -21.16 -1.34 5.01
CA SER A 166 -21.55 -2.70 4.63
C SER A 166 -21.03 -3.76 5.60
N SER A 167 -19.89 -3.50 6.23
CA SER A 167 -19.28 -4.35 7.24
C SER A 167 -19.53 -3.79 8.64
N PRO A 168 -20.16 -4.53 9.55
CA PRO A 168 -20.33 -4.09 10.94
C PRO A 168 -19.00 -3.74 11.64
N PHE A 169 -17.89 -4.33 11.20
CA PHE A 169 -16.56 -4.07 11.73
C PHE A 169 -15.99 -2.70 11.34
N LEU A 170 -16.59 -2.01 10.36
CA LEU A 170 -16.21 -0.67 9.93
C LEU A 170 -17.20 0.41 10.39
N THR A 171 -18.40 0.00 10.86
CA THR A 171 -19.41 0.93 11.37
C THR A 171 -18.84 1.73 12.55
N GLY A 172 -19.11 3.03 12.57
CA GLY A 172 -18.54 3.99 13.51
C GLY A 172 -17.78 5.05 12.76
N THR A 173 -16.46 5.05 12.86
CA THR A 173 -15.60 5.98 12.09
C THR A 173 -15.51 5.63 10.60
N GLY A 174 -15.76 4.40 10.21
CA GLY A 174 -15.49 3.90 8.86
C GLY A 174 -14.00 3.87 8.52
N LEU A 175 -13.11 4.10 9.51
CA LEU A 175 -11.68 4.29 9.34
C LEU A 175 -10.90 2.97 9.45
N ILE A 176 -10.06 2.71 8.47
CA ILE A 176 -8.91 1.82 8.61
C ILE A 176 -7.66 2.66 8.39
N VAL A 177 -6.83 2.74 9.42
CA VAL A 177 -5.48 3.31 9.32
C VAL A 177 -4.46 2.19 9.35
N GLY A 178 -3.47 2.25 8.46
CA GLY A 178 -2.43 1.23 8.31
C GLY A 178 -1.04 1.82 8.21
N VAL A 179 -0.06 1.15 8.81
CA VAL A 179 1.36 1.47 8.65
C VAL A 179 2.11 0.21 8.25
N THR A 180 2.79 0.29 7.11
CA THR A 180 3.60 -0.80 6.58
C THR A 180 5.02 -0.71 7.12
N LEU A 181 5.49 -1.77 7.76
CA LEU A 181 6.78 -1.85 8.44
C LEU A 181 7.65 -2.94 7.84
N HIS A 182 8.93 -2.66 7.68
CA HIS A 182 9.96 -3.62 7.37
C HIS A 182 10.77 -3.92 8.62
N VAL A 183 10.58 -5.12 9.19
CA VAL A 183 11.10 -5.50 10.53
C VAL A 183 11.91 -6.81 10.53
N PRO A 184 12.95 -6.92 9.68
CA PRO A 184 13.74 -8.14 9.54
C PRO A 184 14.43 -8.56 10.84
N ALA A 185 14.94 -7.61 11.63
CA ALA A 185 15.68 -7.93 12.84
C ALA A 185 14.76 -8.48 13.94
N LEU A 186 13.53 -7.97 14.08
CA LEU A 186 12.53 -8.53 15.00
C LEU A 186 12.15 -9.96 14.63
N VAL A 187 12.06 -10.27 13.33
CA VAL A 187 11.75 -11.62 12.84
C VAL A 187 12.90 -12.57 13.12
N VAL A 188 14.13 -12.24 12.71
CA VAL A 188 15.34 -13.05 12.91
C VAL A 188 15.60 -13.34 14.39
N MET A 189 15.41 -12.33 15.25
CA MET A 189 15.55 -12.49 16.70
C MET A 189 14.34 -13.11 17.39
N LYS A 190 13.30 -13.51 16.63
CA LYS A 190 12.07 -14.15 17.13
C LYS A 190 11.32 -13.29 18.18
N ARG A 191 11.41 -11.95 18.08
CA ARG A 191 10.75 -11.01 19.00
C ARG A 191 9.40 -10.51 18.50
N LEU A 192 9.09 -10.71 17.20
CA LEU A 192 7.86 -10.21 16.58
C LEU A 192 6.60 -10.71 17.29
N ASN A 193 6.52 -11.99 17.65
CA ASN A 193 5.34 -12.57 18.31
C ASN A 193 4.96 -11.86 19.63
N ARG A 194 5.95 -11.40 20.39
CA ARG A 194 5.71 -10.64 21.62
C ARG A 194 5.09 -9.27 21.32
N ILE A 195 5.52 -8.65 20.24
CA ILE A 195 4.97 -7.36 19.79
C ILE A 195 3.54 -7.56 19.32
N ILE A 196 3.25 -8.59 18.51
CA ILE A 196 1.89 -8.93 18.05
C ILE A 196 0.94 -9.07 19.22
N GLN A 197 1.31 -9.86 20.25
CA GLN A 197 0.48 -10.03 21.45
C GLN A 197 0.24 -8.72 22.22
N GLY A 198 1.20 -7.82 22.22
CA GLY A 198 1.05 -6.49 22.82
C GLY A 198 0.05 -5.63 22.05
N ILE A 199 0.21 -5.53 20.75
CA ILE A 199 -0.60 -4.71 19.84
C ILE A 199 -2.07 -5.15 19.82
N THR A 200 -2.33 -6.46 19.82
CA THR A 200 -3.70 -7.01 19.79
C THR A 200 -4.52 -6.59 21.01
N LYS A 201 -3.90 -6.39 22.16
CA LYS A 201 -4.61 -5.90 23.37
C LYS A 201 -5.12 -4.47 23.25
N PHE A 202 -4.56 -3.69 22.33
CA PHE A 202 -4.97 -2.31 22.06
C PHE A 202 -5.93 -2.19 20.87
N GLY A 203 -6.48 -3.31 20.36
CA GLY A 203 -7.42 -3.27 19.25
C GLY A 203 -6.77 -3.08 17.88
N PHE A 204 -5.48 -3.44 17.74
CA PHE A 204 -4.78 -3.45 16.47
C PHE A 204 -4.38 -4.86 16.08
N THR A 205 -4.17 -5.07 14.78
CA THR A 205 -3.63 -6.32 14.25
C THR A 205 -2.36 -6.05 13.44
N ILE A 206 -1.54 -7.07 13.30
CA ILE A 206 -0.38 -7.07 12.42
C ILE A 206 -0.46 -8.26 11.49
N CYS A 207 -0.34 -8.03 10.19
CA CYS A 207 -0.37 -9.07 9.16
C CYS A 207 0.80 -8.88 8.20
N GLY A 208 1.32 -10.00 7.64
CA GLY A 208 2.25 -9.93 6.51
C GLY A 208 1.59 -9.28 5.31
N VAL A 209 2.35 -8.47 4.57
CA VAL A 209 1.86 -7.79 3.35
C VAL A 209 1.86 -8.74 2.16
N TYR A 210 2.87 -9.59 2.06
CA TYR A 210 3.05 -10.56 0.99
C TYR A 210 3.02 -12.00 1.54
N GLY A 211 2.60 -12.94 0.71
CA GLY A 211 2.44 -14.34 1.10
C GLY A 211 1.17 -14.62 1.90
N ASP A 212 1.08 -15.83 2.44
CA ASP A 212 -0.03 -16.22 3.32
C ASP A 212 0.12 -15.61 4.71
N ARG A 213 -0.98 -15.46 5.43
CA ARG A 213 -0.98 -14.93 6.81
C ARG A 213 -0.08 -15.73 7.76
N SER A 214 0.12 -17.03 7.48
CA SER A 214 0.96 -17.94 8.25
C SER A 214 2.44 -17.87 7.89
N GLU A 215 2.76 -17.51 6.63
CA GLU A 215 4.12 -17.46 6.10
C GLU A 215 4.32 -16.16 5.27
N PRO A 216 4.51 -15.03 5.95
CA PRO A 216 4.74 -13.75 5.27
C PRO A 216 6.09 -13.73 4.57
N ILE A 217 6.11 -13.22 3.33
CA ILE A 217 7.32 -13.08 2.53
C ILE A 217 7.96 -11.71 2.80
N GLY A 218 9.28 -11.71 2.99
CA GLY A 218 10.07 -10.47 2.95
C GLY A 218 10.02 -9.60 4.20
N HIS A 219 9.66 -10.13 5.36
CA HIS A 219 9.72 -9.41 6.65
C HIS A 219 8.97 -8.06 6.66
N VAL A 220 7.96 -7.91 5.80
CA VAL A 220 7.12 -6.72 5.68
C VAL A 220 5.75 -6.99 6.25
N PHE A 221 5.34 -6.15 7.20
CA PHE A 221 4.10 -6.30 7.94
C PHE A 221 3.33 -5.00 7.96
N GLN A 222 2.01 -5.08 7.99
CA GLN A 222 1.14 -3.93 8.15
C GLN A 222 0.43 -4.01 9.50
N ILE A 223 0.49 -2.93 10.28
CA ILE A 223 -0.31 -2.74 11.49
C ILE A 223 -1.57 -1.97 11.10
N THR A 224 -2.75 -2.47 11.48
CA THR A 224 -4.04 -1.80 11.25
C THR A 224 -4.93 -1.86 12.48
N ASN A 225 -5.84 -0.87 12.63
CA ASN A 225 -6.86 -0.93 13.66
C ASN A 225 -7.94 -1.98 13.35
N GLN A 226 -8.56 -2.50 14.39
CA GLN A 226 -9.69 -3.43 14.31
C GLN A 226 -10.97 -2.85 14.90
N VAL A 227 -10.87 -1.78 15.69
CA VAL A 227 -11.98 -1.14 16.37
C VAL A 227 -12.30 0.17 15.67
N THR A 228 -13.58 0.41 15.39
CA THR A 228 -14.09 1.60 14.70
C THR A 228 -15.33 2.19 15.39
N LEU A 229 -16.00 1.44 16.28
CA LEU A 229 -17.18 1.86 17.00
C LEU A 229 -16.82 2.26 18.43
N GLY A 230 -17.34 3.40 18.90
CA GLY A 230 -17.12 3.89 20.26
C GLY A 230 -15.74 4.51 20.50
N ILE A 231 -15.02 4.84 19.44
CA ILE A 231 -13.69 5.49 19.44
C ILE A 231 -13.69 6.60 18.39
N THR A 232 -12.91 7.66 18.60
CA THR A 232 -12.75 8.71 17.59
C THR A 232 -11.59 8.37 16.63
N GLU A 233 -11.61 8.97 15.44
CA GLU A 233 -10.50 8.84 14.47
C GLU A 233 -9.18 9.32 15.07
N GLN A 234 -9.22 10.41 15.84
CA GLN A 234 -8.04 10.96 16.50
C GLN A 234 -7.46 9.99 17.52
N ASP A 235 -8.31 9.31 18.32
CA ASP A 235 -7.83 8.31 19.29
C ASP A 235 -7.14 7.14 18.60
N VAL A 236 -7.67 6.68 17.45
CA VAL A 236 -7.06 5.59 16.66
C VAL A 236 -5.68 6.02 16.14
N LEU A 237 -5.57 7.24 15.59
CA LEU A 237 -4.31 7.78 15.07
C LEU A 237 -3.26 7.93 16.18
N GLU A 238 -3.62 8.48 17.33
CA GLU A 238 -2.70 8.65 18.47
C GLU A 238 -2.23 7.33 19.07
N GLN A 239 -3.11 6.34 19.14
CA GLN A 239 -2.75 5.01 19.62
C GLN A 239 -1.78 4.33 18.65
N LEU A 240 -2.06 4.41 17.33
CA LEU A 240 -1.19 3.84 16.31
C LEU A 240 0.18 4.53 16.28
N ASP A 241 0.23 5.85 16.42
CA ASP A 241 1.49 6.60 16.50
C ASP A 241 2.39 6.05 17.63
N LYS A 242 1.85 5.88 18.83
CA LYS A 242 2.59 5.33 19.98
C LYS A 242 3.09 3.91 19.71
N ILE A 243 2.24 3.06 19.14
CA ILE A 243 2.58 1.66 18.80
C ILE A 243 3.71 1.62 17.79
N VAL A 244 3.58 2.37 16.67
CA VAL A 244 4.57 2.35 15.59
C VAL A 244 5.93 2.87 16.07
N ARG A 245 5.97 3.96 16.85
CA ARG A 245 7.22 4.47 17.43
C ARG A 245 7.92 3.44 18.31
N GLN A 246 7.16 2.69 19.09
CA GLN A 246 7.70 1.62 19.92
C GLN A 246 8.26 0.47 19.06
N VAL A 247 7.54 0.03 18.03
CA VAL A 247 8.01 -1.02 17.12
C VAL A 247 9.27 -0.60 16.38
N VAL A 248 9.33 0.63 15.87
CA VAL A 248 10.52 1.20 15.22
C VAL A 248 11.72 1.19 16.15
N GLN A 249 11.54 1.59 17.41
CA GLN A 249 12.63 1.59 18.39
C GLN A 249 13.12 0.16 18.69
N GLU A 250 12.21 -0.80 18.85
CA GLU A 250 12.56 -2.21 19.08
C GLU A 250 13.27 -2.84 17.87
N GLU A 251 12.80 -2.56 16.65
CA GLU A 251 13.48 -3.01 15.42
C GLU A 251 14.93 -2.47 15.37
N ARG A 252 15.13 -1.18 15.59
CA ARG A 252 16.45 -0.56 15.60
C ARG A 252 17.37 -1.12 16.71
N ASN A 253 16.79 -1.46 17.87
CA ASN A 253 17.52 -2.13 18.94
C ASN A 253 17.96 -3.53 18.50
N CYS A 254 17.10 -4.29 17.88
CA CYS A 254 17.42 -5.61 17.34
C CYS A 254 18.47 -5.55 16.23
N ARG A 255 18.41 -4.58 15.32
CA ARG A 255 19.41 -4.35 14.26
C ARG A 255 20.81 -4.13 14.86
N ARG A 256 20.92 -3.27 15.90
CA ARG A 256 22.21 -3.07 16.60
C ARG A 256 22.76 -4.36 17.19
N LEU A 257 21.93 -5.16 17.85
CA LEU A 257 22.35 -6.45 18.43
C LEU A 257 22.78 -7.45 17.35
N LEU A 258 22.06 -7.54 16.23
CA LEU A 258 22.43 -8.40 15.10
C LEU A 258 23.79 -7.96 14.52
N ARG A 259 24.00 -6.66 14.34
CA ARG A 259 25.29 -6.14 13.86
C ARG A 259 26.44 -6.44 14.81
N GLN A 260 26.23 -6.37 16.13
CA GLN A 260 27.26 -6.67 17.13
C GLN A 260 27.63 -8.16 17.22
N HIS A 261 26.68 -9.06 17.00
CA HIS A 261 26.88 -10.49 17.28
C HIS A 261 26.86 -11.36 16.02
N HIS A 262 26.36 -10.89 14.87
CA HIS A 262 26.16 -11.66 13.66
C HIS A 262 26.53 -10.88 12.40
N GLU A 263 27.54 -9.99 12.45
CA GLU A 263 27.91 -9.10 11.37
C GLU A 263 28.23 -9.84 10.06
N ASP A 264 29.04 -10.89 10.12
CA ASP A 264 29.43 -11.66 8.94
C ASP A 264 28.24 -12.35 8.26
N ALA A 265 27.32 -12.91 9.05
CA ALA A 265 26.12 -13.54 8.53
C ALA A 265 25.18 -12.52 7.86
N LEU A 266 25.05 -11.30 8.43
CA LEU A 266 24.29 -10.21 7.82
C LEU A 266 24.93 -9.79 6.50
N LYS A 267 26.23 -9.58 6.45
CA LYS A 267 26.97 -9.20 5.22
C LYS A 267 26.86 -10.26 4.14
N ASP A 268 26.90 -11.55 4.50
CA ASP A 268 26.69 -12.64 3.55
C ASP A 268 25.27 -12.59 2.98
N THR A 269 24.25 -12.43 3.83
CA THR A 269 22.85 -12.31 3.40
C THR A 269 22.67 -11.13 2.42
N PHE A 270 23.21 -9.96 2.74
CA PHE A 270 23.10 -8.76 1.91
C PHE A 270 23.76 -8.92 0.54
N ARG A 271 24.98 -9.46 0.52
CA ARG A 271 25.72 -9.67 -0.74
C ARG A 271 25.08 -10.76 -1.62
N ARG A 272 24.54 -11.81 -1.00
CA ARG A 272 23.80 -12.86 -1.73
C ARG A 272 22.52 -12.30 -2.35
N ALA A 273 21.76 -11.52 -1.59
CA ALA A 273 20.55 -10.87 -2.09
C ALA A 273 20.86 -9.96 -3.29
N GLU A 274 21.84 -9.07 -3.17
CA GLU A 274 22.27 -8.21 -4.27
C GLU A 274 22.78 -9.03 -5.46
N GLY A 275 23.62 -10.05 -5.23
CA GLY A 275 24.17 -10.89 -6.29
C GLY A 275 23.10 -11.64 -7.07
N LEU A 276 22.10 -12.23 -6.38
CA LEU A 276 21.00 -12.92 -7.04
C LEU A 276 20.11 -11.96 -7.83
N LEU A 277 19.74 -10.81 -7.26
CA LEU A 277 18.95 -9.80 -7.97
C LEU A 277 19.68 -9.25 -9.22
N ARG A 278 21.00 -9.15 -9.19
CA ARG A 278 21.82 -8.65 -10.31
C ARG A 278 22.08 -9.66 -11.41
N TYR A 279 22.21 -10.95 -11.09
CA TYR A 279 22.79 -11.91 -12.02
C TYR A 279 21.92 -13.14 -12.28
N ALA A 280 20.79 -13.31 -11.56
CA ALA A 280 19.90 -14.44 -11.83
C ALA A 280 19.31 -14.33 -13.25
N TYR A 281 19.27 -15.47 -13.96
CA TYR A 281 18.67 -15.57 -15.29
C TYR A 281 17.16 -15.77 -15.24
N LEU A 282 16.69 -16.45 -14.19
CA LEU A 282 15.27 -16.68 -13.87
C LEU A 282 15.02 -16.17 -12.45
N MET A 283 13.88 -15.53 -12.23
CA MET A 283 13.49 -15.03 -10.92
C MET A 283 11.99 -15.29 -10.70
N LYS A 284 11.64 -16.04 -9.64
CA LYS A 284 10.25 -16.20 -9.22
C LYS A 284 9.81 -14.96 -8.43
N GLU A 285 8.50 -14.69 -8.41
CA GLU A 285 7.94 -13.53 -7.70
C GLU A 285 8.25 -13.56 -6.20
N GLU A 286 7.99 -14.70 -5.55
CA GLU A 286 8.25 -14.88 -4.11
C GLU A 286 9.74 -14.72 -3.75
N GLU A 287 10.62 -15.28 -4.58
CA GLU A 287 12.06 -15.14 -4.42
C GLU A 287 12.50 -13.67 -4.55
N ALA A 288 11.97 -12.97 -5.56
CA ALA A 288 12.26 -11.55 -5.76
C ALA A 288 11.83 -10.69 -4.55
N LEU A 289 10.64 -10.94 -3.99
CA LEU A 289 10.14 -10.24 -2.82
C LEU A 289 11.00 -10.48 -1.57
N GLY A 290 11.44 -11.71 -1.35
CA GLY A 290 12.35 -12.06 -0.27
C GLY A 290 13.71 -11.37 -0.39
N LEU A 291 14.32 -11.45 -1.57
CA LEU A 291 15.60 -10.80 -1.86
C LEU A 291 15.51 -9.26 -1.83
N ALA A 292 14.38 -8.69 -2.28
CA ALA A 292 14.14 -7.25 -2.19
C ALA A 292 14.09 -6.77 -0.74
N SER A 293 13.50 -7.57 0.17
CA SER A 293 13.50 -7.29 1.60
C SER A 293 14.92 -7.30 2.18
N ASP A 294 15.73 -8.31 1.85
CA ASP A 294 17.12 -8.39 2.32
C ASP A 294 17.95 -7.23 1.76
N LEU A 295 17.73 -6.85 0.49
CA LEU A 295 18.38 -5.68 -0.11
C LEU A 295 17.92 -4.38 0.57
N ARG A 296 16.62 -4.22 0.88
CA ARG A 296 16.14 -3.05 1.64
C ARG A 296 16.81 -2.96 3.00
N PHE A 297 17.01 -4.09 3.69
CA PHE A 297 17.74 -4.12 4.94
C PHE A 297 19.18 -3.65 4.75
N ALA A 298 19.90 -4.16 3.76
CA ALA A 298 21.25 -3.70 3.42
C ALA A 298 21.32 -2.20 3.13
N VAL A 299 20.39 -1.66 2.35
CA VAL A 299 20.30 -0.23 2.03
C VAL A 299 20.07 0.60 3.29
N SER A 300 19.14 0.17 4.16
CA SER A 300 18.82 0.89 5.40
C SER A 300 19.97 0.90 6.42
N GLU A 301 20.88 -0.08 6.33
CA GLU A 301 22.10 -0.17 7.13
C GLU A 301 23.32 0.50 6.48
N GLY A 302 23.18 1.02 5.25
CA GLY A 302 24.26 1.67 4.49
C GLY A 302 25.25 0.68 3.83
N GLU A 303 24.90 -0.61 3.77
CA GLU A 303 25.75 -1.69 3.22
C GLU A 303 25.59 -1.89 1.71
N ALA A 304 24.54 -1.31 1.08
CA ALA A 304 24.28 -1.42 -0.34
C ALA A 304 24.12 -0.02 -0.99
N PRO A 305 24.65 0.20 -2.23
CA PRO A 305 24.73 1.50 -2.87
C PRO A 305 23.46 1.89 -3.63
N TYR A 306 22.31 1.78 -2.98
CA TYR A 306 21.01 2.13 -3.56
C TYR A 306 20.28 3.13 -2.67
N ASP A 307 19.20 3.71 -3.19
CA ASP A 307 18.20 4.40 -2.37
C ASP A 307 17.09 3.44 -1.92
N LEU A 308 16.27 3.86 -0.94
CA LEU A 308 15.19 3.01 -0.42
C LEU A 308 14.07 2.76 -1.44
N GLN A 309 13.95 3.61 -2.48
CA GLN A 309 12.97 3.41 -3.56
C GLN A 309 13.21 2.11 -4.34
N VAL A 310 14.44 1.61 -4.36
CA VAL A 310 14.78 0.36 -5.05
C VAL A 310 13.88 -0.80 -4.60
N TYR A 311 13.50 -0.82 -3.32
CA TYR A 311 12.58 -1.82 -2.80
C TYR A 311 11.20 -1.75 -3.46
N ASP A 312 10.58 -0.56 -3.47
CA ASP A 312 9.25 -0.34 -4.05
C ASP A 312 9.27 -0.61 -5.57
N ALA A 313 10.35 -0.22 -6.25
CA ALA A 313 10.52 -0.50 -7.67
C ALA A 313 10.65 -2.00 -7.95
N ILE A 314 11.48 -2.74 -7.20
CA ILE A 314 11.62 -4.19 -7.36
C ILE A 314 10.30 -4.90 -7.07
N THR A 315 9.61 -4.56 -5.99
CA THR A 315 8.33 -5.19 -5.64
C THR A 315 7.29 -4.98 -6.74
N THR A 316 7.21 -3.78 -7.31
CA THR A 316 6.30 -3.48 -8.42
C THR A 316 6.63 -4.30 -9.68
N VAL A 317 7.89 -4.26 -10.16
CA VAL A 317 8.28 -4.97 -11.40
C VAL A 317 8.29 -6.49 -11.23
N SER A 318 8.26 -6.98 -9.99
CA SER A 318 8.19 -8.41 -9.69
C SER A 318 6.79 -8.98 -9.90
N THR A 319 5.74 -8.16 -9.86
CA THR A 319 4.36 -8.65 -10.03
C THR A 319 4.09 -9.10 -11.47
N SER A 320 3.42 -10.22 -11.62
CA SER A 320 3.00 -10.72 -12.93
C SER A 320 2.06 -9.71 -13.65
N ALA A 321 1.23 -8.98 -12.90
CA ALA A 321 0.36 -7.93 -13.42
C ALA A 321 1.15 -6.79 -14.10
N PHE A 322 2.24 -6.30 -13.48
CA PHE A 322 3.09 -5.28 -14.08
C PHE A 322 3.77 -5.77 -15.37
N LEU A 323 4.28 -7.00 -15.36
CA LEU A 323 4.95 -7.57 -16.53
C LEU A 323 3.98 -7.75 -17.71
N GLN A 324 2.77 -8.23 -17.46
CA GLN A 324 1.72 -8.35 -18.49
C GLN A 324 1.30 -6.98 -19.02
N LEU A 325 1.16 -5.99 -18.15
CA LEU A 325 0.85 -4.62 -18.55
C LEU A 325 1.89 -4.05 -19.53
N CYS A 326 3.17 -4.27 -19.26
CA CYS A 326 4.27 -3.75 -20.09
C CYS A 326 4.38 -4.45 -21.45
N GLN A 327 3.95 -5.70 -21.58
CA GLN A 327 4.18 -6.52 -22.78
C GLN A 327 2.91 -6.81 -23.61
N GLY A 328 1.73 -6.64 -23.01
CA GLY A 328 0.46 -6.87 -23.73
C GLY A 328 0.10 -8.33 -24.01
N GLN A 329 0.91 -9.31 -23.59
CA GLN A 329 0.67 -10.73 -23.81
C GLN A 329 1.00 -11.57 -22.56
N ALA A 330 0.19 -12.60 -22.31
CA ALA A 330 0.50 -13.62 -21.31
C ALA A 330 1.58 -14.57 -21.89
N GLY A 331 2.76 -14.60 -21.26
CA GLY A 331 3.83 -15.53 -21.59
C GLY A 331 3.75 -16.83 -20.77
N THR A 332 4.58 -17.80 -21.12
CA THR A 332 4.81 -18.97 -20.25
C THR A 332 5.46 -18.54 -18.92
N GLU A 333 5.31 -19.35 -17.88
CA GLU A 333 5.92 -19.06 -16.56
C GLU A 333 7.43 -18.79 -16.67
N THR A 334 8.13 -19.55 -17.52
CA THR A 334 9.56 -19.37 -17.76
C THR A 334 9.87 -18.01 -18.40
N GLU A 335 9.06 -17.57 -19.37
CA GLU A 335 9.22 -16.26 -20.00
C GLU A 335 8.96 -15.13 -19.00
N ILE A 336 7.91 -15.23 -18.20
CA ILE A 336 7.60 -14.26 -17.13
C ILE A 336 8.76 -14.18 -16.14
N ASN A 337 9.34 -15.33 -15.72
CA ASN A 337 10.45 -15.35 -14.77
C ASN A 337 11.75 -14.77 -15.36
N LYS A 338 12.01 -14.93 -16.68
CA LYS A 338 13.12 -14.26 -17.38
C LYS A 338 12.94 -12.75 -17.42
N GLN A 339 11.73 -12.32 -17.75
CA GLN A 339 11.39 -10.91 -17.86
C GLN A 339 11.48 -10.20 -16.49
N ARG A 340 10.99 -10.87 -15.45
CA ARG A 340 11.13 -10.38 -14.07
C ARG A 340 12.58 -10.15 -13.70
N ALA A 341 13.44 -11.15 -13.97
CA ALA A 341 14.88 -11.01 -13.74
C ALA A 341 15.48 -9.82 -14.50
N ALA A 342 15.18 -9.68 -15.79
CA ALA A 342 15.68 -8.57 -16.61
C ALA A 342 15.18 -7.20 -16.12
N LYS A 343 13.90 -7.09 -15.72
CA LYS A 343 13.33 -5.85 -15.18
C LYS A 343 13.93 -5.46 -13.85
N ILE A 344 14.16 -6.42 -12.95
CA ILE A 344 14.84 -6.17 -11.67
C ILE A 344 16.27 -5.67 -11.91
N GLN A 345 17.01 -6.26 -12.83
CA GLN A 345 18.37 -5.81 -13.20
C GLN A 345 18.35 -4.37 -13.74
N GLN A 346 17.36 -4.02 -14.57
CA GLN A 346 17.17 -2.65 -15.03
C GLN A 346 16.94 -1.67 -13.87
N VAL A 347 16.03 -2.00 -12.93
CA VAL A 347 15.76 -1.21 -11.73
C VAL A 347 17.02 -1.00 -10.90
N LEU A 348 17.81 -2.04 -10.68
CA LEU A 348 19.07 -1.92 -9.93
C LEU A 348 20.08 -0.97 -10.59
N MET A 349 20.14 -0.95 -11.93
CA MET A 349 21.01 -0.01 -12.66
C MET A 349 20.52 1.43 -12.53
N GLU A 350 19.21 1.65 -12.58
CA GLU A 350 18.59 2.98 -12.49
C GLU A 350 18.68 3.60 -11.08
N HIS A 351 18.64 2.75 -10.04
CA HIS A 351 18.68 3.17 -8.63
C HIS A 351 20.05 3.09 -7.96
N ALA A 352 21.08 2.70 -8.72
CA ALA A 352 22.46 2.69 -8.20
C ALA A 352 22.95 4.11 -7.92
N ARG A 353 23.35 4.39 -6.66
CA ARG A 353 24.03 5.64 -6.31
C ARG A 353 25.38 5.68 -6.99
N SER A 354 25.74 6.78 -7.64
CA SER A 354 27.07 6.97 -8.19
C SER A 354 28.14 6.88 -7.07
N GLU A 355 29.23 6.20 -7.32
CA GLU A 355 30.32 5.96 -6.34
C GLU A 355 30.94 7.23 -5.77
N CYS A 356 30.67 8.41 -6.35
CA CYS A 356 31.15 9.70 -5.88
C CYS A 356 30.63 10.15 -4.50
N ALA A 357 29.65 9.48 -3.89
CA ALA A 357 29.11 9.83 -2.57
C ALA A 357 29.82 9.12 -1.40
N ARG A 358 30.89 8.36 -1.66
CA ARG A 358 31.66 7.61 -0.64
C ARG A 358 33.00 8.23 -0.26
N MET A 359 33.30 9.48 -0.68
CA MET A 359 34.47 10.22 -0.23
C MET A 359 34.13 11.30 0.81
#